data_1c233ec2fb8c5271bf6b7ca273cf4082
#
_entry.id   1c233ec2fb8c5271bf6b7ca273cf4082
#
_cell.length_a   1.000
_cell.length_b   1.000
_cell.length_c   1.000
_cell.angle_alpha   90.00
_cell.angle_beta   90.00
_cell.angle_gamma   90.00
#
_symmetry.space_group_name_H-M   'P 1'
#
loop_
_entity.id
_entity.type
_entity.pdbx_description
1 polymer ?
#
loop_
_entity_poly.entity_id
_entity_poly.type
_entity_poly.pdbx_seq_one_letter_code
_entity_poly.pdbx_strand_id
1 'polypeptide(L)'
;MEIGERLGKERLFDYIHAYGFGKKTGVDLLGESTGIVFNLDNVGPVELATASFGQGNSVTPIQLVNATSAAINGGVLYQPYVLKEMRMPITNELIYQNKPKMIRRVISEETSKIMQYALESVVAKGTGRNAYIDGYRVGGKTGTAQKAVDGRYLDNNYIVSFIGAAPMNDPELVVYVAIDNPKNVVQYGGVVAAPVVKEILQEALPILGVAKQIDQIEKEYRWGLDVKYYIVPDLIGKKRNELPIQYHYRYQYYGEGNIVKFQSPAPYERVPEGGTIMVYLGRE
;
A
#
# COMPACT_ATOMS: atom_id res chain seq x y z
N MET A 1 -16.61 -2.73 4.32
CA MET A 1 -17.91 -3.14 3.76
C MET A 1 -19.05 -2.36 4.39
N GLU A 2 -19.26 -2.37 5.69
CA GLU A 2 -20.38 -1.69 6.39
C GLU A 2 -20.56 -0.19 6.01
N ILE A 3 -19.47 0.58 5.90
CA ILE A 3 -19.54 1.99 5.48
C ILE A 3 -20.03 2.10 4.02
N GLY A 4 -19.56 1.22 3.13
CA GLY A 4 -20.00 1.22 1.73
C GLY A 4 -21.48 0.83 1.57
N GLU A 5 -21.94 -0.14 2.35
CA GLU A 5 -23.34 -0.54 2.39
C GLU A 5 -24.24 0.59 2.92
N ARG A 6 -23.82 1.30 3.99
CA ARG A 6 -24.54 2.47 4.51
C ARG A 6 -24.56 3.64 3.55
N LEU A 7 -23.48 3.82 2.77
CA LEU A 7 -23.41 4.88 1.76
C LEU A 7 -24.36 4.60 0.57
N GLY A 8 -24.50 3.33 0.22
CA GLY A 8 -25.24 2.89 -0.95
C GLY A 8 -24.44 3.01 -2.26
N LYS A 9 -24.88 2.27 -3.27
CA LYS A 9 -24.14 2.18 -4.54
C LYS A 9 -24.08 3.51 -5.29
N GLU A 10 -25.17 4.25 -5.33
CA GLU A 10 -25.26 5.52 -6.05
C GLU A 10 -24.21 6.50 -5.51
N ARG A 11 -24.20 6.77 -4.20
CA ARG A 11 -23.26 7.70 -3.59
C ARG A 11 -21.82 7.23 -3.67
N LEU A 12 -21.55 5.93 -3.48
CA LEU A 12 -20.20 5.38 -3.60
C LEU A 12 -19.65 5.63 -5.00
N PHE A 13 -20.42 5.33 -6.04
CA PHE A 13 -19.98 5.49 -7.42
C PHE A 13 -19.94 6.96 -7.86
N ASP A 14 -20.81 7.81 -7.32
CA ASP A 14 -20.69 9.27 -7.49
C ASP A 14 -19.32 9.78 -7.01
N TYR A 15 -18.86 9.35 -5.82
CA TYR A 15 -17.53 9.71 -5.32
C TYR A 15 -16.41 9.07 -6.14
N ILE A 16 -16.51 7.81 -6.53
CA ILE A 16 -15.53 7.14 -7.41
C ILE A 16 -15.33 7.98 -8.68
N HIS A 17 -16.41 8.39 -9.33
CA HIS A 17 -16.34 9.23 -10.53
C HIS A 17 -15.93 10.67 -10.25
N ALA A 18 -16.33 11.23 -9.10
CA ALA A 18 -15.91 12.57 -8.68
C ALA A 18 -14.40 12.65 -8.46
N TYR A 19 -13.77 11.59 -7.96
CA TYR A 19 -12.31 11.47 -7.83
C TYR A 19 -11.60 11.18 -9.16
N GLY A 20 -12.33 11.01 -10.27
CA GLY A 20 -11.77 10.86 -11.61
C GLY A 20 -11.52 9.43 -12.06
N PHE A 21 -11.89 8.42 -11.28
CA PHE A 21 -11.79 7.02 -11.70
C PHE A 21 -12.74 6.70 -12.85
N GLY A 22 -12.33 5.77 -13.73
CA GLY A 22 -13.10 5.38 -14.92
C GLY A 22 -13.01 6.36 -16.10
N LYS A 23 -12.21 7.43 -15.99
CA LYS A 23 -11.97 8.41 -17.06
C LYS A 23 -10.49 8.74 -17.16
N LYS A 24 -10.05 9.18 -18.35
CA LYS A 24 -8.69 9.74 -18.52
C LYS A 24 -8.53 10.97 -17.64
N THR A 25 -7.36 11.13 -17.01
CA THR A 25 -7.03 12.32 -16.21
C THR A 25 -6.73 13.53 -17.08
N GLY A 26 -6.38 13.30 -18.34
CA GLY A 26 -5.98 14.33 -19.28
C GLY A 26 -4.52 14.79 -19.07
N VAL A 27 -3.68 13.93 -18.47
CA VAL A 27 -2.24 14.17 -18.43
C VAL A 27 -1.68 14.31 -19.83
N ASP A 28 -0.68 15.17 -20.01
CA ASP A 28 -0.01 15.48 -21.28
C ASP A 28 0.95 14.37 -21.75
N LEU A 29 0.57 13.10 -21.50
CA LEU A 29 1.28 11.89 -21.92
C LEU A 29 0.41 11.04 -22.83
N LEU A 30 1.04 10.35 -23.78
CA LEU A 30 0.35 9.42 -24.68
C LEU A 30 0.06 8.08 -24.00
N GLY A 31 -0.99 7.39 -24.48
CA GLY A 31 -1.29 6.03 -24.06
C GLY A 31 -2.06 5.92 -22.72
N GLU A 32 -2.67 7.02 -22.24
CA GLU A 32 -3.46 6.99 -21.01
C GLU A 32 -4.69 6.07 -21.13
N SER A 33 -4.87 5.17 -20.16
CA SER A 33 -6.04 4.30 -20.01
C SER A 33 -7.09 4.92 -19.08
N THR A 34 -8.35 4.55 -19.28
CA THR A 34 -9.46 4.93 -18.40
C THR A 34 -9.54 4.08 -17.13
N GLY A 35 -8.83 2.96 -17.07
CA GLY A 35 -9.11 1.91 -16.10
C GLY A 35 -10.44 1.20 -16.37
N ILE A 36 -10.85 0.36 -15.42
CA ILE A 36 -12.13 -0.38 -15.46
C ILE A 36 -12.84 -0.13 -14.14
N VAL A 37 -14.02 0.45 -14.20
CA VAL A 37 -14.90 0.67 -13.04
C VAL A 37 -16.24 0.01 -13.38
N PHE A 38 -16.88 -0.62 -12.40
CA PHE A 38 -18.21 -1.22 -12.61
C PHE A 38 -19.20 -0.21 -13.18
N ASN A 39 -20.03 -0.68 -14.14
CA ASN A 39 -21.22 0.08 -14.50
C ASN A 39 -22.26 -0.03 -13.36
N LEU A 40 -22.79 1.10 -12.93
CA LEU A 40 -23.74 1.20 -11.81
C LEU A 40 -24.97 0.27 -11.99
N ASP A 41 -25.44 0.07 -13.21
CA ASP A 41 -26.57 -0.81 -13.52
C ASP A 41 -26.29 -2.27 -13.15
N ASN A 42 -25.01 -2.68 -13.17
CA ASN A 42 -24.55 -4.03 -12.89
C ASN A 42 -24.05 -4.21 -11.44
N VAL A 43 -24.18 -3.18 -10.60
CA VAL A 43 -23.74 -3.22 -9.20
C VAL A 43 -24.83 -3.82 -8.32
N GLY A 44 -24.63 -5.08 -7.93
CA GLY A 44 -25.40 -5.76 -6.89
C GLY A 44 -24.73 -5.63 -5.50
N PRO A 45 -25.25 -6.32 -4.48
CA PRO A 45 -24.70 -6.27 -3.12
C PRO A 45 -23.23 -6.72 -3.04
N VAL A 46 -22.82 -7.71 -3.84
CA VAL A 46 -21.45 -8.25 -3.84
C VAL A 46 -20.49 -7.24 -4.44
N GLU A 47 -20.85 -6.64 -5.59
CA GLU A 47 -20.06 -5.62 -6.27
C GLU A 47 -19.93 -4.37 -5.41
N LEU A 48 -20.98 -3.94 -4.71
CA LEU A 48 -20.95 -2.84 -3.76
C LEU A 48 -19.99 -3.13 -2.60
N ALA A 49 -20.10 -4.31 -2.01
CA ALA A 49 -19.23 -4.75 -0.92
C ALA A 49 -17.78 -4.77 -1.35
N THR A 50 -17.45 -5.36 -2.52
CA THR A 50 -16.08 -5.47 -3.04
C THR A 50 -15.52 -4.12 -3.46
N ALA A 51 -16.29 -3.29 -4.14
CA ALA A 51 -15.87 -1.94 -4.53
C ALA A 51 -15.55 -1.06 -3.30
N SER A 52 -16.25 -1.25 -2.18
CA SER A 52 -16.07 -0.45 -0.96
C SER A 52 -14.69 -0.60 -0.31
N PHE A 53 -13.94 -1.66 -0.63
CA PHE A 53 -12.55 -1.85 -0.20
C PHE A 53 -11.54 -1.97 -1.37
N GLY A 54 -11.97 -1.61 -2.60
CA GLY A 54 -11.08 -1.47 -3.75
C GLY A 54 -10.87 -2.75 -4.57
N GLN A 55 -11.76 -3.73 -4.46
CA GLN A 55 -11.75 -4.92 -5.31
C GLN A 55 -12.75 -4.76 -6.48
N GLY A 56 -12.50 -5.48 -7.58
CA GLY A 56 -13.37 -5.47 -8.76
C GLY A 56 -13.19 -4.28 -9.71
N ASN A 57 -12.40 -3.27 -9.32
CA ASN A 57 -12.02 -2.14 -10.17
C ASN A 57 -10.56 -2.22 -10.56
N SER A 58 -10.22 -1.75 -11.76
CA SER A 58 -8.83 -1.55 -12.19
C SER A 58 -8.60 -0.07 -12.47
N VAL A 59 -7.60 0.52 -11.84
CA VAL A 59 -7.30 1.94 -11.94
C VAL A 59 -5.85 2.16 -12.36
N THR A 60 -5.57 3.26 -13.04
CA THR A 60 -4.21 3.59 -13.41
C THR A 60 -3.45 4.21 -12.23
N PRO A 61 -2.12 4.05 -12.15
CA PRO A 61 -1.31 4.71 -11.12
C PRO A 61 -1.53 6.23 -11.06
N ILE A 62 -1.66 6.89 -12.20
CA ILE A 62 -1.89 8.35 -12.25
C ILE A 62 -3.27 8.73 -11.69
N GLN A 63 -4.32 7.92 -11.97
CA GLN A 63 -5.64 8.14 -11.36
C GLN A 63 -5.56 8.02 -9.83
N LEU A 64 -4.83 7.01 -9.32
CA LEU A 64 -4.72 6.77 -7.89
C LEU A 64 -3.96 7.90 -7.18
N VAL A 65 -2.83 8.34 -7.74
CA VAL A 65 -2.06 9.48 -7.21
C VAL A 65 -2.90 10.75 -7.23
N ASN A 66 -3.59 11.03 -8.34
CA ASN A 66 -4.40 12.24 -8.50
C ASN A 66 -5.60 12.27 -7.53
N ALA A 67 -6.29 11.12 -7.37
CA ALA A 67 -7.39 10.98 -6.42
C ALA A 67 -6.91 11.13 -4.96
N THR A 68 -5.76 10.54 -4.61
CA THR A 68 -5.17 10.70 -3.28
C THR A 68 -4.76 12.14 -3.04
N SER A 69 -4.13 12.80 -4.01
CA SER A 69 -3.82 14.23 -3.93
C SER A 69 -5.08 15.06 -3.66
N ALA A 70 -6.18 14.78 -4.38
CA ALA A 70 -7.45 15.48 -4.16
C ALA A 70 -8.04 15.23 -2.77
N ALA A 71 -7.82 14.05 -2.19
CA ALA A 71 -8.31 13.73 -0.85
C ALA A 71 -7.59 14.51 0.26
N ILE A 72 -6.34 14.96 0.02
CA ILE A 72 -5.48 15.56 1.08
C ILE A 72 -5.10 17.04 0.83
N ASN A 73 -5.40 17.61 -0.34
CA ASN A 73 -5.03 18.98 -0.73
C ASN A 73 -6.16 20.01 -0.52
N GLY A 74 -7.07 19.77 0.41
CA GLY A 74 -8.27 20.57 0.62
C GLY A 74 -9.46 20.13 -0.23
N GLY A 75 -9.41 18.94 -0.87
CA GLY A 75 -10.54 18.34 -1.56
C GLY A 75 -10.66 18.69 -3.04
N VAL A 76 -9.61 19.16 -3.68
CA VAL A 76 -9.66 19.66 -5.08
C VAL A 76 -8.96 18.70 -6.04
N LEU A 77 -9.68 18.22 -7.04
CA LEU A 77 -9.12 17.45 -8.14
C LEU A 77 -8.56 18.39 -9.21
N TYR A 78 -7.29 18.20 -9.55
CA TYR A 78 -6.59 18.93 -10.62
C TYR A 78 -6.34 18.02 -11.82
N GLN A 79 -6.17 18.64 -12.99
CA GLN A 79 -5.62 17.95 -14.15
C GLN A 79 -4.11 17.81 -13.98
N PRO A 80 -3.58 16.56 -13.94
CA PRO A 80 -2.13 16.38 -13.86
C PRO A 80 -1.44 16.77 -15.16
N TYR A 81 -0.18 17.21 -15.04
CA TYR A 81 0.69 17.50 -16.19
C TYR A 81 2.15 17.19 -15.85
N VAL A 82 2.94 16.87 -16.84
CA VAL A 82 4.39 16.62 -16.74
C VAL A 82 5.18 17.77 -17.34
N LEU A 83 4.69 18.33 -18.44
CA LEU A 83 5.33 19.48 -19.09
C LEU A 83 5.10 20.75 -18.27
N LYS A 84 6.14 21.27 -17.63
CA LYS A 84 6.09 22.51 -16.87
C LYS A 84 6.12 23.73 -17.79
N GLU A 85 7.13 23.80 -18.67
CA GLU A 85 7.32 24.91 -19.59
C GLU A 85 8.14 24.52 -20.82
N MET A 86 8.02 25.30 -21.91
CA MET A 86 8.85 25.20 -23.08
C MET A 86 9.52 26.57 -23.32
N ARG A 87 10.83 26.57 -23.62
CA ARG A 87 11.61 27.76 -23.91
C ARG A 87 12.35 27.62 -25.24
N MET A 88 12.58 28.74 -25.89
CA MET A 88 13.45 28.80 -27.09
C MET A 88 14.88 28.39 -26.69
N PRO A 89 15.55 27.51 -27.46
CA PRO A 89 16.88 26.99 -27.08
C PRO A 89 17.96 28.07 -27.02
N ILE A 90 17.87 29.15 -27.85
CA ILE A 90 18.91 30.18 -27.99
C ILE A 90 18.59 31.41 -27.14
N THR A 91 17.36 31.92 -27.22
CA THR A 91 16.95 33.16 -26.55
C THR A 91 16.46 32.97 -25.13
N ASN A 92 16.21 31.71 -24.70
CA ASN A 92 15.56 31.35 -23.44
C ASN A 92 14.16 31.98 -23.24
N GLU A 93 13.57 32.50 -24.32
CA GLU A 93 12.22 33.06 -24.30
C GLU A 93 11.19 31.99 -23.97
N LEU A 94 10.23 32.32 -23.08
CA LEU A 94 9.17 31.45 -22.70
C LEU A 94 8.13 31.31 -23.81
N ILE A 95 7.99 30.11 -24.39
CA ILE A 95 7.00 29.80 -25.44
C ILE A 95 5.68 29.34 -24.81
N TYR A 96 5.79 28.50 -23.81
CA TYR A 96 4.63 27.89 -23.17
C TYR A 96 4.93 27.63 -21.68
N GLN A 97 3.92 27.83 -20.83
CA GLN A 97 3.97 27.47 -19.40
C GLN A 97 2.65 26.85 -19.01
N ASN A 98 2.73 25.66 -18.44
CA ASN A 98 1.56 25.02 -17.84
C ASN A 98 1.20 25.66 -16.49
N LYS A 99 -0.07 25.70 -16.18
CA LYS A 99 -0.59 26.17 -14.89
C LYS A 99 -1.52 25.14 -14.28
N PRO A 100 -1.57 25.05 -12.95
CA PRO A 100 -2.52 24.18 -12.29
C PRO A 100 -3.95 24.44 -12.78
N LYS A 101 -4.62 23.39 -13.28
CA LYS A 101 -6.00 23.46 -13.77
C LYS A 101 -6.91 22.69 -12.85
N MET A 102 -7.71 23.41 -12.08
CA MET A 102 -8.75 22.83 -11.24
C MET A 102 -9.83 22.19 -12.12
N ILE A 103 -10.18 20.95 -11.82
CA ILE A 103 -11.30 20.23 -12.46
C ILE A 103 -12.56 20.39 -11.64
N ARG A 104 -12.50 20.06 -10.33
CA ARG A 104 -13.63 20.19 -9.40
C ARG A 104 -13.18 20.09 -7.96
N ARG A 105 -14.04 20.54 -7.04
CA ARG A 105 -13.95 20.17 -5.64
C ARG A 105 -14.73 18.87 -5.42
N VAL A 106 -14.08 17.87 -4.82
CA VAL A 106 -14.65 16.55 -4.57
C VAL A 106 -15.19 16.44 -3.14
N ILE A 107 -14.44 16.95 -2.18
CA ILE A 107 -14.79 16.98 -0.76
C ILE A 107 -14.51 18.37 -0.18
N SER A 108 -15.04 18.65 1.01
CA SER A 108 -14.74 19.88 1.73
C SER A 108 -13.32 19.89 2.29
N GLU A 109 -12.78 21.07 2.60
CA GLU A 109 -11.48 21.23 3.26
C GLU A 109 -11.45 20.56 4.64
N GLU A 110 -12.56 20.61 5.37
CA GLU A 110 -12.70 19.93 6.64
C GLU A 110 -12.59 18.43 6.50
N THR A 111 -13.30 17.84 5.52
CA THR A 111 -13.20 16.40 5.21
C THR A 111 -11.79 16.02 4.79
N SER A 112 -11.11 16.86 4.01
CA SER A 112 -9.71 16.64 3.61
C SER A 112 -8.78 16.60 4.82
N LYS A 113 -8.95 17.47 5.82
CA LYS A 113 -8.18 17.45 7.08
C LYS A 113 -8.43 16.16 7.88
N ILE A 114 -9.67 15.68 7.89
CA ILE A 114 -9.98 14.38 8.52
C ILE A 114 -9.27 13.23 7.79
N MET A 115 -9.24 13.27 6.45
CA MET A 115 -8.52 12.29 5.64
C MET A 115 -7.00 12.34 5.88
N GLN A 116 -6.41 13.52 5.99
CA GLN A 116 -5.01 13.70 6.36
C GLN A 116 -4.69 13.02 7.70
N TYR A 117 -5.49 13.29 8.73
CA TYR A 117 -5.33 12.66 10.04
C TYR A 117 -5.51 11.12 9.99
N ALA A 118 -6.52 10.64 9.26
CA ALA A 118 -6.77 9.21 9.10
C ALA A 118 -5.60 8.49 8.42
N LEU A 119 -5.05 9.07 7.34
CA LEU A 119 -3.91 8.49 6.61
C LEU A 119 -2.61 8.53 7.42
N GLU A 120 -2.36 9.61 8.18
CA GLU A 120 -1.24 9.69 9.13
C GLU A 120 -1.37 8.62 10.22
N SER A 121 -2.58 8.41 10.74
CA SER A 121 -2.85 7.36 11.73
C SER A 121 -2.58 5.95 11.20
N VAL A 122 -2.82 5.68 9.91
CA VAL A 122 -2.47 4.38 9.27
C VAL A 122 -0.96 4.14 9.31
N VAL A 123 -0.16 5.19 9.13
CA VAL A 123 1.31 5.10 9.17
C VAL A 123 1.82 5.05 10.62
N ALA A 124 1.25 5.83 11.52
CA ALA A 124 1.69 5.85 12.91
C ALA A 124 1.25 4.60 13.70
N LYS A 125 0.02 4.13 13.48
CA LYS A 125 -0.65 3.13 14.34
C LYS A 125 -1.18 1.90 13.60
N GLY A 126 -1.17 1.92 12.26
CA GLY A 126 -1.80 0.91 11.42
C GLY A 126 -0.82 0.08 10.59
N THR A 127 -1.32 -0.41 9.46
CA THR A 127 -0.60 -1.30 8.53
C THR A 127 0.50 -0.60 7.73
N GLY A 128 0.55 0.74 7.74
CA GLY A 128 1.53 1.56 7.02
C GLY A 128 2.80 1.91 7.82
N ARG A 129 2.99 1.38 9.02
CA ARG A 129 4.04 1.81 9.97
C ARG A 129 5.48 1.70 9.45
N ASN A 130 5.73 0.87 8.43
CA ASN A 130 7.04 0.77 7.79
C ASN A 130 7.36 1.99 6.89
N ALA A 131 6.37 2.84 6.62
CA ALA A 131 6.56 4.14 5.96
C ALA A 131 6.79 5.30 6.95
N TYR A 132 6.79 5.05 8.27
CA TYR A 132 6.98 6.08 9.27
C TYR A 132 8.39 6.67 9.21
N ILE A 133 8.47 8.01 9.24
CA ILE A 133 9.73 8.77 9.26
C ILE A 133 9.66 9.77 10.42
N ASP A 134 10.64 9.72 11.33
CA ASP A 134 10.73 10.66 12.44
C ASP A 134 10.91 12.09 11.92
N GLY A 135 10.08 12.98 12.41
CA GLY A 135 10.09 14.39 12.05
C GLY A 135 9.31 14.73 10.78
N TYR A 136 8.69 13.73 10.10
CA TYR A 136 7.84 14.00 8.95
C TYR A 136 6.48 13.33 9.13
N ARG A 137 5.42 14.10 9.00
CA ARG A 137 4.04 13.64 9.13
C ARG A 137 3.64 12.85 7.89
N VAL A 138 4.09 11.59 7.83
CA VAL A 138 3.79 10.71 6.69
C VAL A 138 2.43 10.06 6.90
N GLY A 139 1.57 10.17 5.89
CA GLY A 139 0.32 9.42 5.82
C GLY A 139 0.32 8.48 4.62
N GLY A 140 -0.54 7.46 4.64
CA GLY A 140 -0.60 6.55 3.50
C GLY A 140 -1.56 5.38 3.69
N LYS A 141 -1.64 4.53 2.65
CA LYS A 141 -2.50 3.35 2.63
C LYS A 141 -1.85 2.21 1.88
N THR A 142 -1.94 1.03 2.47
CA THR A 142 -1.52 -0.24 1.85
C THR A 142 -2.54 -0.71 0.83
N GLY A 143 -2.08 -1.33 -0.26
CA GLY A 143 -2.88 -2.10 -1.19
C GLY A 143 -2.34 -3.52 -1.32
N THR A 144 -3.25 -4.49 -1.43
CA THR A 144 -2.93 -5.89 -1.71
C THR A 144 -4.04 -6.41 -2.61
N ALA A 145 -3.81 -6.35 -3.92
CA ALA A 145 -4.78 -6.72 -4.92
C ALA A 145 -4.42 -8.07 -5.52
N GLN A 146 -5.31 -9.05 -5.41
CA GLN A 146 -5.14 -10.36 -6.04
C GLN A 146 -5.26 -10.21 -7.56
N LYS A 147 -4.34 -10.80 -8.31
CA LYS A 147 -4.38 -10.75 -9.77
C LYS A 147 -5.46 -11.66 -10.32
N ALA A 148 -6.16 -11.19 -11.33
CA ALA A 148 -7.12 -11.97 -12.08
C ALA A 148 -6.64 -12.19 -13.51
N VAL A 149 -6.82 -13.42 -14.02
CA VAL A 149 -6.61 -13.78 -15.42
C VAL A 149 -7.85 -14.52 -15.88
N ASP A 150 -8.40 -14.13 -17.02
CA ASP A 150 -9.61 -14.70 -17.60
C ASP A 150 -10.80 -14.77 -16.60
N GLY A 151 -10.95 -13.72 -15.80
CA GLY A 151 -12.03 -13.58 -14.81
C GLY A 151 -11.86 -14.43 -13.54
N ARG A 152 -10.71 -15.08 -13.33
CA ARG A 152 -10.41 -15.87 -12.13
C ARG A 152 -9.23 -15.28 -11.36
N TYR A 153 -9.36 -15.20 -10.04
CA TYR A 153 -8.26 -14.81 -9.17
C TYR A 153 -7.21 -15.91 -9.09
N LEU A 154 -5.94 -15.52 -9.23
CA LEU A 154 -4.81 -16.41 -9.11
C LEU A 154 -4.38 -16.56 -7.65
N ASP A 155 -4.16 -17.79 -7.18
CA ASP A 155 -3.65 -18.03 -5.84
C ASP A 155 -2.20 -17.55 -5.71
N ASN A 156 -1.88 -16.91 -4.58
CA ASN A 156 -0.55 -16.41 -4.24
C ASN A 156 0.06 -15.48 -5.31
N ASN A 157 -0.77 -14.75 -6.04
CA ASN A 157 -0.39 -13.77 -7.03
C ASN A 157 -1.04 -12.43 -6.72
N TYR A 158 -0.27 -11.49 -6.14
CA TYR A 158 -0.77 -10.18 -5.72
C TYR A 158 0.06 -9.06 -6.34
N ILE A 159 -0.61 -7.96 -6.65
CA ILE A 159 0.03 -6.67 -6.77
C ILE A 159 -0.04 -6.03 -5.38
N VAL A 160 1.12 -5.88 -4.74
CA VAL A 160 1.23 -5.24 -3.44
C VAL A 160 1.67 -3.80 -3.63
N SER A 161 1.02 -2.89 -2.93
CA SER A 161 1.30 -1.47 -3.14
C SER A 161 1.21 -0.68 -1.83
N PHE A 162 1.82 0.49 -1.88
CA PHE A 162 1.64 1.52 -0.87
C PHE A 162 1.59 2.89 -1.55
N ILE A 163 0.60 3.69 -1.17
CA ILE A 163 0.56 5.11 -1.51
C ILE A 163 0.83 5.89 -0.24
N GLY A 164 1.84 6.76 -0.29
CA GLY A 164 2.24 7.60 0.82
C GLY A 164 2.31 9.06 0.40
N ALA A 165 2.07 9.94 1.35
CA ALA A 165 2.20 11.38 1.15
C ALA A 165 2.79 12.05 2.38
N ALA A 166 3.48 13.17 2.19
CA ALA A 166 4.06 13.96 3.27
C ALA A 166 4.33 15.42 2.83
N PRO A 167 4.34 16.34 3.82
CA PRO A 167 3.79 16.20 5.17
C PRO A 167 2.26 16.27 5.16
N MET A 168 1.58 15.55 6.07
CA MET A 168 0.11 15.44 6.02
C MET A 168 -0.64 16.73 6.33
N ASN A 169 -0.05 17.64 7.10
CA ASN A 169 -0.65 18.95 7.41
C ASN A 169 -0.52 19.98 6.25
N ASP A 170 0.44 19.78 5.34
CA ASP A 170 0.66 20.59 4.14
C ASP A 170 1.30 19.70 3.05
N PRO A 171 0.51 18.88 2.34
CA PRO A 171 1.04 17.84 1.47
C PRO A 171 1.79 18.39 0.25
N GLU A 172 3.09 18.11 0.19
CA GLU A 172 3.98 18.50 -0.91
C GLU A 172 4.21 17.36 -1.91
N LEU A 173 4.19 16.10 -1.44
CA LEU A 173 4.55 14.96 -2.26
C LEU A 173 3.61 13.78 -2.00
N VAL A 174 3.17 13.14 -3.08
CA VAL A 174 2.47 11.85 -3.08
C VAL A 174 3.31 10.84 -3.86
N VAL A 175 3.60 9.70 -3.25
CA VAL A 175 4.39 8.61 -3.84
C VAL A 175 3.57 7.34 -3.87
N TYR A 176 3.47 6.70 -5.02
CA TYR A 176 2.83 5.40 -5.19
C TYR A 176 3.85 4.37 -5.67
N VAL A 177 3.98 3.29 -4.93
CA VAL A 177 4.81 2.14 -5.28
C VAL A 177 3.92 0.91 -5.39
N ALA A 178 4.00 0.21 -6.51
CA ALA A 178 3.34 -1.07 -6.74
C ALA A 178 4.37 -2.10 -7.21
N ILE A 179 4.33 -3.28 -6.62
CA ILE A 179 5.24 -4.39 -6.92
C ILE A 179 4.39 -5.57 -7.32
N ASP A 180 4.58 -6.01 -8.57
CA ASP A 180 3.84 -7.13 -9.15
C ASP A 180 4.45 -8.45 -8.71
N ASN A 181 3.67 -9.25 -8.00
CA ASN A 181 3.96 -10.63 -7.63
C ASN A 181 5.38 -10.84 -7.04
N PRO A 182 5.75 -10.11 -5.97
CA PRO A 182 7.06 -10.29 -5.33
C PRO A 182 7.23 -11.73 -4.86
N LYS A 183 8.43 -12.28 -5.10
CA LYS A 183 8.74 -13.68 -4.76
C LYS A 183 9.58 -13.77 -3.48
N ASN A 184 9.44 -14.87 -2.75
CA ASN A 184 10.20 -15.19 -1.53
C ASN A 184 9.99 -14.18 -0.38
N VAL A 185 8.90 -13.44 -0.41
CA VAL A 185 8.52 -12.47 0.63
C VAL A 185 7.03 -12.58 0.93
N VAL A 186 6.62 -12.07 2.09
CA VAL A 186 5.21 -11.92 2.42
C VAL A 186 4.60 -10.84 1.53
N GLN A 187 3.57 -11.20 0.76
CA GLN A 187 2.96 -10.32 -0.23
C GLN A 187 1.97 -9.34 0.41
N TYR A 188 2.46 -8.42 1.26
CA TYR A 188 1.69 -7.31 1.83
C TYR A 188 2.32 -5.97 1.50
N GLY A 189 1.49 -5.00 1.08
CA GLY A 189 1.96 -3.66 0.71
C GLY A 189 2.70 -2.94 1.83
N GLY A 190 2.27 -3.12 3.08
CA GLY A 190 2.94 -2.56 4.26
C GLY A 190 4.32 -3.15 4.56
N VAL A 191 4.61 -4.37 4.07
CA VAL A 191 5.90 -5.04 4.27
C VAL A 191 6.85 -4.78 3.12
N VAL A 192 6.34 -4.78 1.87
CA VAL A 192 7.18 -4.75 0.68
C VAL A 192 7.24 -3.35 0.04
N ALA A 193 6.11 -2.66 -0.07
CA ALA A 193 6.04 -1.37 -0.76
C ALA A 193 6.22 -0.15 0.16
N ALA A 194 5.73 -0.21 1.40
CA ALA A 194 5.85 0.89 2.35
C ALA A 194 7.30 1.29 2.69
N PRO A 195 8.26 0.36 2.88
CA PRO A 195 9.67 0.72 3.07
C PRO A 195 10.25 1.50 1.90
N VAL A 196 9.90 1.13 0.66
CA VAL A 196 10.38 1.82 -0.55
C VAL A 196 9.83 3.25 -0.60
N VAL A 197 8.54 3.44 -0.30
CA VAL A 197 7.94 4.78 -0.18
C VAL A 197 8.62 5.60 0.91
N LYS A 198 8.95 4.97 2.05
CA LYS A 198 9.71 5.62 3.12
C LYS A 198 11.04 6.17 2.62
N GLU A 199 11.84 5.35 1.94
CA GLU A 199 13.14 5.74 1.41
C GLU A 199 13.01 6.91 0.44
N ILE A 200 12.06 6.83 -0.51
CA ILE A 200 11.80 7.92 -1.47
C ILE A 200 11.44 9.22 -0.75
N LEU A 201 10.50 9.18 0.20
CA LEU A 201 10.08 10.36 0.95
C LEU A 201 11.21 10.90 1.82
N GLN A 202 11.99 10.02 2.45
CA GLN A 202 13.10 10.40 3.34
C GLN A 202 14.20 11.16 2.59
N GLU A 203 14.42 10.85 1.33
CA GLU A 203 15.38 11.56 0.47
C GLU A 203 14.77 12.81 -0.18
N ALA A 204 13.52 12.74 -0.64
CA ALA A 204 12.90 13.82 -1.39
C ALA A 204 12.49 15.02 -0.53
N LEU A 205 11.96 14.79 0.68
CA LEU A 205 11.45 15.89 1.51
C LEU A 205 12.51 16.93 1.90
N PRO A 206 13.75 16.57 2.29
CA PRO A 206 14.81 17.55 2.49
C PRO A 206 15.19 18.32 1.24
N ILE A 207 15.19 17.67 0.06
CA ILE A 207 15.48 18.32 -1.23
C ILE A 207 14.41 19.36 -1.56
N LEU A 208 13.15 19.08 -1.22
CA LEU A 208 12.04 20.03 -1.38
C LEU A 208 12.02 21.13 -0.31
N GLY A 209 12.96 21.12 0.64
CA GLY A 209 13.03 22.11 1.71
C GLY A 209 12.00 21.91 2.82
N VAL A 210 11.37 20.74 2.90
CA VAL A 210 10.39 20.42 3.96
C VAL A 210 11.11 20.24 5.30
N ALA A 211 10.79 21.11 6.25
CA ALA A 211 11.38 21.05 7.59
C ALA A 211 10.81 19.89 8.42
N LYS A 212 11.63 19.33 9.29
CA LYS A 212 11.17 18.37 10.29
C LYS A 212 10.22 19.02 11.29
N GLN A 213 9.20 18.28 11.71
CA GLN A 213 8.14 18.68 12.64
C GLN A 213 8.16 17.81 13.88
N ILE A 214 7.74 18.38 15.01
CA ILE A 214 7.69 17.69 16.31
C ILE A 214 6.28 17.25 16.73
N ASP A 215 5.26 17.67 15.99
CA ASP A 215 3.83 17.46 16.29
C ASP A 215 3.21 16.29 15.49
N GLN A 216 4.03 15.41 14.93
CA GLN A 216 3.55 14.21 14.26
C GLN A 216 2.89 13.22 15.23
N ILE A 217 1.98 12.39 14.72
CA ILE A 217 1.38 11.32 15.53
C ILE A 217 2.49 10.33 15.91
N GLU A 218 2.60 10.05 17.21
CA GLU A 218 3.60 9.13 17.74
C GLU A 218 3.43 7.71 17.19
N LYS A 219 4.54 7.08 16.83
CA LYS A 219 4.55 5.73 16.29
C LYS A 219 4.15 4.71 17.36
N GLU A 220 3.12 3.93 17.09
CA GLU A 220 2.75 2.80 17.93
C GLU A 220 3.51 1.54 17.48
N TYR A 221 4.37 1.02 18.37
CA TYR A 221 5.10 -0.22 18.13
C TYR A 221 4.21 -1.41 18.49
N ARG A 222 3.62 -2.06 17.47
CA ARG A 222 2.84 -3.29 17.61
C ARG A 222 3.60 -4.43 16.93
N TRP A 223 4.09 -5.37 17.72
CA TRP A 223 4.74 -6.54 17.18
C TRP A 223 3.72 -7.42 16.43
N GLY A 224 3.98 -7.75 15.17
CA GLY A 224 3.35 -8.84 14.45
C GLY A 224 1.98 -8.60 13.82
N LEU A 225 1.48 -7.36 13.69
CA LEU A 225 0.17 -7.11 13.06
C LEU A 225 0.10 -7.41 11.55
N ASP A 226 1.23 -7.38 10.85
CA ASP A 226 1.28 -7.56 9.39
C ASP A 226 1.94 -8.88 8.99
N VAL A 227 2.24 -9.73 9.96
CA VAL A 227 2.89 -11.02 9.73
C VAL A 227 1.93 -12.13 10.14
N LYS A 228 1.68 -13.04 9.22
CA LYS A 228 0.96 -14.28 9.52
C LYS A 228 1.85 -15.19 10.37
N TYR A 229 1.28 -15.73 11.44
CA TYR A 229 1.98 -16.64 12.34
C TYR A 229 1.46 -18.06 12.19
N TYR A 230 2.36 -19.01 12.34
CA TYR A 230 2.05 -20.42 12.35
C TYR A 230 2.44 -21.02 13.71
N ILE A 231 1.66 -22.01 14.14
CA ILE A 231 1.98 -22.74 15.36
C ILE A 231 3.15 -23.68 15.06
N VAL A 232 4.18 -23.60 15.89
CA VAL A 232 5.36 -24.47 15.82
C VAL A 232 4.96 -25.87 16.25
N PRO A 233 5.15 -26.90 15.39
CA PRO A 233 4.85 -28.30 15.77
C PRO A 233 5.85 -28.80 16.82
N ASP A 234 5.44 -29.79 17.61
CA ASP A 234 6.37 -30.54 18.45
C ASP A 234 7.21 -31.48 17.59
N LEU A 235 8.49 -31.20 17.52
CA LEU A 235 9.48 -31.94 16.75
C LEU A 235 10.39 -32.80 17.64
N ILE A 236 10.35 -32.58 18.96
CA ILE A 236 11.25 -33.27 19.92
C ILE A 236 11.04 -34.77 19.85
N GLY A 237 12.11 -35.52 19.79
CA GLY A 237 12.11 -36.96 19.66
C GLY A 237 11.84 -37.52 18.27
N LYS A 238 11.43 -36.72 17.31
CA LYS A 238 11.24 -37.14 15.91
C LYS A 238 12.55 -37.28 15.17
N LYS A 239 12.59 -38.17 14.19
CA LYS A 239 13.73 -38.27 13.26
C LYS A 239 13.67 -37.16 12.23
N ARG A 240 14.83 -36.72 11.75
CA ARG A 240 14.96 -35.64 10.76
C ARG A 240 14.13 -35.88 9.50
N ASN A 241 14.06 -37.13 9.02
CA ASN A 241 13.28 -37.52 7.86
C ASN A 241 11.77 -37.65 8.11
N GLU A 242 11.33 -37.59 9.35
CA GLU A 242 9.92 -37.63 9.76
C GLU A 242 9.35 -36.24 10.00
N LEU A 243 10.16 -35.18 9.88
CA LEU A 243 9.69 -33.82 10.08
C LEU A 243 8.71 -33.41 8.98
N PRO A 244 7.59 -32.75 9.33
CA PRO A 244 6.59 -32.35 8.36
C PRO A 244 7.17 -31.35 7.36
N ILE A 245 6.92 -31.58 6.06
CA ILE A 245 7.28 -30.63 5.00
C ILE A 245 6.37 -29.42 5.12
N GLN A 246 6.95 -28.23 5.26
CA GLN A 246 6.21 -26.97 5.42
C GLN A 246 6.73 -25.94 4.42
N TYR A 247 5.78 -25.15 3.87
CA TYR A 247 6.10 -24.10 2.91
C TYR A 247 6.13 -22.70 3.56
N HIS A 248 5.65 -22.61 4.80
CA HIS A 248 5.43 -21.33 5.48
C HIS A 248 6.58 -20.90 6.41
N TYR A 249 7.47 -21.82 6.76
CA TYR A 249 8.67 -21.58 7.55
C TYR A 249 9.77 -22.56 7.16
N ARG A 250 11.00 -22.35 7.64
CA ARG A 250 12.18 -23.17 7.28
C ARG A 250 12.69 -23.88 8.52
N TYR A 251 13.27 -25.08 8.32
CA TYR A 251 14.08 -25.74 9.34
C TYR A 251 15.56 -25.41 9.12
N GLN A 252 16.23 -25.01 10.20
CA GLN A 252 17.69 -24.88 10.21
C GLN A 252 18.25 -25.89 11.21
N TYR A 253 19.10 -26.79 10.72
CA TYR A 253 19.60 -27.92 11.49
C TYR A 253 20.94 -27.60 12.11
N TYR A 254 21.13 -28.02 13.38
CA TYR A 254 22.35 -27.90 14.14
C TYR A 254 22.67 -29.25 14.82
N GLY A 255 23.97 -29.52 15.07
CA GLY A 255 24.45 -30.73 15.72
C GLY A 255 24.54 -31.95 14.81
N GLU A 256 25.08 -33.03 15.35
CA GLU A 256 25.27 -34.32 14.66
C GLU A 256 24.30 -35.36 15.22
N GLY A 257 23.58 -36.06 14.30
CA GLY A 257 22.62 -37.09 14.66
C GLY A 257 21.37 -37.02 13.80
N ASN A 258 20.39 -37.83 14.15
CA ASN A 258 19.15 -37.93 13.40
C ASN A 258 17.88 -37.66 14.22
N ILE A 259 17.99 -37.49 15.53
CA ILE A 259 16.87 -37.25 16.43
C ILE A 259 16.87 -35.83 16.93
N VAL A 260 15.75 -35.17 16.88
CA VAL A 260 15.57 -33.80 17.42
C VAL A 260 15.62 -33.85 18.95
N LYS A 261 16.63 -33.25 19.52
CA LYS A 261 16.81 -33.14 20.99
C LYS A 261 16.28 -31.83 21.55
N PHE A 262 16.31 -30.77 20.75
CA PHE A 262 15.83 -29.46 21.12
C PHE A 262 15.39 -28.68 19.85
N GLN A 263 14.44 -27.76 20.03
CA GLN A 263 13.98 -26.85 18.99
C GLN A 263 13.78 -25.44 19.54
N SER A 264 13.90 -24.44 18.68
CA SER A 264 13.57 -23.05 19.01
C SER A 264 12.96 -22.36 17.75
N PRO A 265 11.75 -21.76 17.82
CA PRO A 265 10.89 -21.63 19.00
C PRO A 265 10.42 -22.98 19.57
N ALA A 266 9.95 -22.95 20.84
CA ALA A 266 9.45 -24.15 21.52
C ALA A 266 8.16 -24.70 20.86
N PRO A 267 7.80 -25.97 21.09
CA PRO A 267 6.53 -26.51 20.62
C PRO A 267 5.34 -25.64 21.02
N TYR A 268 4.40 -25.45 20.07
CA TYR A 268 3.17 -24.64 20.21
C TYR A 268 3.39 -23.13 20.34
N GLU A 269 4.60 -22.64 20.34
CA GLU A 269 4.90 -21.21 20.15
C GLU A 269 4.57 -20.76 18.72
N ARG A 270 4.73 -19.49 18.42
CA ARG A 270 4.42 -18.90 17.11
C ARG A 270 5.70 -18.59 16.34
N VAL A 271 5.72 -18.97 15.07
CA VAL A 271 6.76 -18.56 14.12
C VAL A 271 6.13 -17.71 13.03
N PRO A 272 6.74 -16.57 12.65
CA PRO A 272 6.23 -15.75 11.56
C PRO A 272 6.39 -16.47 10.22
N GLU A 273 5.52 -16.15 9.25
CA GLU A 273 5.65 -16.64 7.86
C GLU A 273 7.02 -16.28 7.29
N GLY A 274 7.69 -17.26 6.68
CA GLY A 274 9.08 -17.15 6.23
C GLY A 274 10.13 -17.28 7.32
N GLY A 275 9.71 -17.41 8.59
CA GLY A 275 10.62 -17.56 9.73
C GLY A 275 11.35 -18.89 9.76
N THR A 276 12.24 -19.06 10.74
CA THR A 276 13.08 -20.25 10.86
C THR A 276 12.84 -20.93 12.19
N ILE A 277 12.66 -22.25 12.18
CA ILE A 277 12.71 -23.13 13.36
C ILE A 277 14.11 -23.74 13.41
N MET A 278 14.85 -23.44 14.45
CA MET A 278 16.14 -24.05 14.72
C MET A 278 15.93 -25.44 15.33
N VAL A 279 16.54 -26.45 14.73
CA VAL A 279 16.36 -27.86 15.11
C VAL A 279 17.74 -28.42 15.48
N TYR A 280 17.89 -28.79 16.75
CA TYR A 280 19.14 -29.35 17.27
C TYR A 280 19.05 -30.88 17.30
N LEU A 281 19.91 -31.50 16.47
CA LEU A 281 19.97 -32.93 16.32
C LEU A 281 20.98 -33.58 17.28
N GLY A 282 20.68 -34.79 17.75
CA GLY A 282 21.58 -35.60 18.56
C GLY A 282 21.51 -37.08 18.16
N ARG A 283 22.44 -37.85 18.71
CA ARG A 283 22.45 -39.32 18.59
C ARG A 283 21.42 -39.92 19.57
N GLU A 284 21.01 -41.15 19.30
CA GLU A 284 20.13 -41.93 20.20
C GLU A 284 20.68 -42.01 21.60
#